data_1ba610b06d9ddede0189eb2fab36ff1d
#
_entry.id   1ba610b06d9ddede0189eb2fab36ff1d
#
_cell.length_a   1.000
_cell.length_b   1.000
_cell.length_c   1.000
_cell.angle_alpha   90.00
_cell.angle_beta   90.00
_cell.angle_gamma   90.00
#
_symmetry.space_group_name_H-M   'P 1'
#
loop_
_entity.id
_entity.type
_entity.pdbx_description
1 polymer ?
#
loop_
_entity_poly.entity_id
_entity_poly.type
_entity_poly.pdbx_seq_one_letter_code
_entity_poly.pdbx_strand_id
1 'polypeptide(L)'
;ENFKSERGILGGLKKYFIEFKDIIPILRELPHQFIHGDINSSNVLEDEKRNICAILDFEFTARDLRCMDLAICLSEAIANDEDDKVKFDNITNFMTGYKKFISLTDDEIKVMPYLIMLRRLDVIIHFLVRYNEGINNSYITADKVLREQLIKGRRLCRWVEENTNRIREILK
;
A
#
# COMPACT_ATOMS: atom_id res chain seq x y z
N GLU A 1 9.94 -16.71 -23.63
CA GLU A 1 10.97 -15.88 -22.93
C GLU A 1 10.39 -14.99 -21.83
N ASN A 2 9.14 -14.50 -21.98
CA ASN A 2 8.52 -13.57 -21.05
C ASN A 2 8.25 -14.15 -19.65
N PHE A 3 7.79 -15.39 -19.53
CA PHE A 3 7.47 -16.05 -18.26
C PHE A 3 8.66 -16.25 -17.29
N LYS A 4 9.90 -16.29 -17.77
CA LYS A 4 11.08 -16.43 -16.88
C LYS A 4 11.35 -15.14 -16.08
N SER A 5 11.13 -13.96 -16.68
CA SER A 5 11.30 -12.68 -15.98
C SER A 5 10.25 -12.45 -14.90
N GLU A 6 9.00 -12.84 -15.16
CA GLU A 6 7.88 -12.71 -14.24
C GLU A 6 8.01 -13.66 -13.03
N ARG A 7 8.43 -14.92 -13.26
CA ARG A 7 8.78 -15.84 -12.17
C ARG A 7 9.90 -15.29 -11.28
N GLY A 8 10.89 -14.58 -11.84
CA GLY A 8 11.93 -13.91 -11.08
C GLY A 8 11.39 -12.77 -10.21
N ILE A 9 10.43 -12.00 -10.73
CA ILE A 9 9.77 -10.92 -9.97
C ILE A 9 8.91 -11.50 -8.84
N LEU A 10 8.07 -12.49 -9.12
CA LEU A 10 7.24 -13.18 -8.13
C LEU A 10 8.08 -13.87 -7.06
N GLY A 11 9.20 -14.51 -7.45
CA GLY A 11 10.14 -15.10 -6.50
C GLY A 11 10.73 -14.08 -5.54
N GLY A 12 11.05 -12.88 -6.03
CA GLY A 12 11.53 -11.77 -5.20
C GLY A 12 10.48 -11.19 -4.24
N LEU A 13 9.19 -11.33 -4.54
CA LEU A 13 8.11 -10.88 -3.66
C LEU A 13 7.80 -11.91 -2.55
N LYS A 14 8.14 -13.17 -2.75
CA LYS A 14 7.87 -14.26 -1.78
C LYS A 14 8.45 -13.97 -0.40
N LYS A 15 9.62 -13.33 -0.32
CA LYS A 15 10.27 -13.00 0.95
C LYS A 15 9.37 -12.11 1.83
N TYR A 16 8.67 -11.13 1.25
CA TYR A 16 7.81 -10.21 1.99
C TYR A 16 6.60 -10.93 2.61
N PHE A 17 6.04 -11.95 1.92
CA PHE A 17 5.01 -12.80 2.52
C PHE A 17 5.53 -13.64 3.70
N ILE A 18 6.79 -14.07 3.64
CA ILE A 18 7.41 -14.82 4.74
C ILE A 18 7.63 -13.89 5.93
N GLU A 19 8.24 -12.74 5.71
CA GLU A 19 8.50 -11.73 6.74
C GLU A 19 7.21 -11.22 7.38
N PHE A 20 6.13 -11.08 6.60
CA PHE A 20 4.82 -10.70 7.11
C PHE A 20 4.28 -11.69 8.14
N LYS A 21 4.54 -12.99 7.98
CA LYS A 21 4.10 -14.01 8.97
C LYS A 21 4.71 -13.79 10.35
N ASP A 22 5.91 -13.26 10.41
CA ASP A 22 6.63 -13.05 11.67
C ASP A 22 6.04 -11.89 12.49
N ILE A 23 5.32 -10.98 11.85
CA ILE A 23 4.66 -9.85 12.53
C ILE A 23 3.20 -10.13 12.90
N ILE A 24 2.59 -11.23 12.43
CA ILE A 24 1.19 -11.58 12.74
C ILE A 24 0.87 -11.55 14.24
N PRO A 25 1.72 -12.06 15.14
CA PRO A 25 1.45 -11.96 16.57
C PRO A 25 1.31 -10.51 17.06
N ILE A 26 2.12 -9.59 16.55
CA ILE A 26 2.04 -8.16 16.89
C ILE A 26 0.74 -7.57 16.36
N LEU A 27 0.37 -7.89 15.11
CA LEU A 27 -0.84 -7.34 14.48
C LEU A 27 -2.12 -7.65 15.26
N ARG A 28 -2.19 -8.82 15.91
CA ARG A 28 -3.36 -9.23 16.69
C ARG A 28 -3.61 -8.35 17.91
N GLU A 29 -2.56 -7.75 18.46
CA GLU A 29 -2.62 -6.91 19.65
C GLU A 29 -2.80 -5.42 19.32
N LEU A 30 -2.70 -5.04 18.03
CA LEU A 30 -2.86 -3.66 17.61
C LEU A 30 -4.31 -3.18 17.73
N PRO A 31 -4.53 -1.86 17.87
CA PRO A 31 -5.88 -1.29 17.86
C PRO A 31 -6.64 -1.59 16.57
N HIS A 32 -7.89 -2.05 16.73
CA HIS A 32 -8.82 -2.30 15.63
C HIS A 32 -9.97 -1.29 15.67
N GLN A 33 -10.44 -0.88 14.50
CA GLN A 33 -11.63 -0.05 14.33
C GLN A 33 -12.31 -0.38 13.00
N PHE A 34 -13.44 0.25 12.71
CA PHE A 34 -13.96 0.28 11.36
C PHE A 34 -13.06 1.16 10.49
N ILE A 35 -12.59 0.61 9.38
CA ILE A 35 -11.76 1.27 8.39
C ILE A 35 -12.48 1.31 7.06
N HIS A 36 -12.05 2.19 6.17
CA HIS A 36 -12.54 2.24 4.79
C HIS A 36 -12.02 1.05 3.96
N GLY A 37 -10.78 0.65 4.16
CA GLY A 37 -10.14 -0.51 3.53
C GLY A 37 -9.59 -0.27 2.12
N ASP A 38 -9.99 0.81 1.45
CA ASP A 38 -9.48 1.18 0.12
C ASP A 38 -9.43 2.72 -0.09
N ILE A 39 -8.99 3.45 0.94
CA ILE A 39 -8.88 4.91 0.83
C ILE A 39 -7.69 5.32 -0.03
N ASN A 40 -7.99 5.81 -1.23
CA ASN A 40 -7.03 6.29 -2.22
C ASN A 40 -7.57 7.53 -2.93
N SER A 41 -6.77 8.16 -3.78
CA SER A 41 -7.14 9.42 -4.45
C SER A 41 -8.36 9.30 -5.37
N SER A 42 -8.66 8.13 -5.92
CA SER A 42 -9.85 7.92 -6.77
C SER A 42 -11.15 7.85 -5.98
N ASN A 43 -11.07 7.54 -4.67
CA ASN A 43 -12.20 7.40 -3.76
C ASN A 43 -12.44 8.66 -2.90
N VAL A 44 -11.79 9.77 -3.25
CA VAL A 44 -11.91 11.05 -2.55
C VAL A 44 -12.32 12.14 -3.53
N LEU A 45 -13.38 12.88 -3.19
CA LEU A 45 -13.81 14.06 -3.96
C LEU A 45 -13.35 15.35 -3.29
N GLU A 46 -12.89 16.30 -4.10
CA GLU A 46 -12.55 17.64 -3.64
C GLU A 46 -13.50 18.70 -4.28
N ASP A 47 -13.74 19.79 -3.57
CA ASP A 47 -14.46 20.95 -4.06
C ASP A 47 -13.52 21.87 -4.90
N GLU A 48 -14.09 22.96 -5.46
CA GLU A 48 -13.34 23.94 -6.24
C GLU A 48 -12.20 24.62 -5.46
N LYS A 49 -12.27 24.58 -4.11
CA LYS A 49 -11.24 25.14 -3.20
C LYS A 49 -10.24 24.07 -2.74
N ARG A 50 -10.33 22.86 -3.32
CA ARG A 50 -9.49 21.70 -2.97
C ARG A 50 -9.70 21.19 -1.54
N ASN A 51 -10.88 21.42 -0.96
CA ASN A 51 -11.25 20.74 0.28
C ASN A 51 -11.87 19.37 -0.04
N ILE A 52 -11.54 18.38 0.77
CA ILE A 52 -12.20 17.06 0.68
C ILE A 52 -13.67 17.24 1.08
N CYS A 53 -14.58 16.92 0.17
CA CYS A 53 -16.03 17.06 0.37
C CYS A 53 -16.77 15.71 0.43
N ALA A 54 -16.18 14.62 -0.05
CA ALA A 54 -16.76 13.28 0.06
C ALA A 54 -15.71 12.18 -0.01
N ILE A 55 -16.04 11.04 0.59
CA ILE A 55 -15.32 9.78 0.46
C ILE A 55 -16.31 8.78 -0.17
N LEU A 56 -15.84 8.02 -1.15
CA LEU A 56 -16.64 7.10 -1.96
C LEU A 56 -16.15 5.67 -1.77
N ASP A 57 -16.97 4.71 -2.21
CA ASP A 57 -16.60 3.30 -2.38
C ASP A 57 -16.23 2.58 -1.08
N PHE A 58 -17.25 2.39 -0.23
CA PHE A 58 -17.13 1.72 1.07
C PHE A 58 -17.26 0.18 0.99
N GLU A 59 -17.07 -0.44 -0.18
CA GLU A 59 -17.28 -1.89 -0.35
C GLU A 59 -16.28 -2.73 0.45
N PHE A 60 -15.09 -2.20 0.74
CA PHE A 60 -14.05 -2.87 1.55
C PHE A 60 -14.10 -2.52 3.03
N THR A 61 -15.12 -1.77 3.47
CA THR A 61 -15.25 -1.39 4.88
C THR A 61 -15.35 -2.60 5.79
N ALA A 62 -14.47 -2.68 6.75
CA ALA A 62 -14.37 -3.79 7.68
C ALA A 62 -13.86 -3.33 9.05
N ARG A 63 -14.04 -4.19 10.07
CA ARG A 63 -13.33 -4.01 11.34
C ARG A 63 -11.94 -4.64 11.20
N ASP A 64 -10.93 -3.79 11.12
CA ASP A 64 -9.53 -4.19 10.90
C ASP A 64 -8.58 -3.27 11.68
N LEU A 65 -7.27 -3.45 11.50
CA LEU A 65 -6.23 -2.60 12.10
C LEU A 65 -6.48 -1.13 11.77
N ARG A 66 -6.59 -0.26 12.79
CA ARG A 66 -6.85 1.17 12.55
C ARG A 66 -5.78 1.84 11.71
N CYS A 67 -4.54 1.37 11.77
CA CYS A 67 -3.42 1.90 10.99
C CYS A 67 -3.39 1.37 9.54
N MET A 68 -4.31 0.48 9.13
CA MET A 68 -4.33 -0.06 7.77
C MET A 68 -4.75 0.99 6.75
N ASP A 69 -5.74 1.85 7.04
CA ASP A 69 -6.09 2.97 6.14
C ASP A 69 -4.91 3.92 5.93
N LEU A 70 -4.15 4.19 7.00
CA LEU A 70 -2.90 4.96 6.86
C LEU A 70 -1.90 4.26 5.95
N ALA A 71 -1.70 2.96 6.10
CA ALA A 71 -0.79 2.19 5.26
C ALA A 71 -1.21 2.21 3.78
N ILE A 72 -2.52 2.16 3.50
CA ILE A 72 -3.09 2.28 2.15
C ILE A 72 -2.75 3.65 1.56
N CYS A 73 -3.03 4.74 2.29
CA CYS A 73 -2.71 6.10 1.86
C CYS A 73 -1.21 6.30 1.61
N LEU A 74 -0.35 5.82 2.51
CA LEU A 74 1.10 5.92 2.36
C LEU A 74 1.62 5.09 1.18
N SER A 75 1.07 3.88 0.97
CA SER A 75 1.41 3.06 -0.20
C SER A 75 1.10 3.79 -1.51
N GLU A 76 -0.04 4.48 -1.58
CA GLU A 76 -0.42 5.28 -2.76
C GLU A 76 0.48 6.51 -2.92
N ALA A 77 0.76 7.23 -1.84
CA ALA A 77 1.58 8.44 -1.84
C ALA A 77 3.01 8.23 -2.36
N ILE A 78 3.54 7.01 -2.23
CA ILE A 78 4.90 6.65 -2.67
C ILE A 78 4.93 5.83 -3.96
N ALA A 79 3.81 5.23 -4.39
CA ALA A 79 3.78 4.31 -5.52
C ALA A 79 4.00 4.98 -6.88
N ASN A 80 3.59 6.24 -7.01
CA ASN A 80 3.53 6.96 -8.28
C ASN A 80 4.74 7.85 -8.54
N ASP A 81 5.68 7.94 -7.60
CA ASP A 81 6.86 8.77 -7.76
C ASP A 81 8.15 7.94 -7.85
N GLU A 82 9.15 8.43 -8.56
CA GLU A 82 10.48 7.82 -8.67
C GLU A 82 11.51 8.54 -7.80
N ASP A 83 11.31 9.82 -7.54
CA ASP A 83 12.20 10.64 -6.72
C ASP A 83 12.00 10.35 -5.22
N ASP A 84 13.06 9.93 -4.57
CA ASP A 84 13.03 9.59 -3.14
C ASP A 84 12.70 10.80 -2.25
N LYS A 85 13.15 12.01 -2.64
CA LYS A 85 12.82 13.23 -1.91
C LYS A 85 11.32 13.47 -1.94
N VAL A 86 10.69 13.35 -3.10
CA VAL A 86 9.23 13.54 -3.26
C VAL A 86 8.47 12.51 -2.45
N LYS A 87 8.88 11.23 -2.46
CA LYS A 87 8.24 10.20 -1.62
C LYS A 87 8.29 10.56 -0.14
N PHE A 88 9.44 11.01 0.38
CA PHE A 88 9.56 11.41 1.79
C PHE A 88 8.76 12.67 2.10
N ASP A 89 8.74 13.64 1.19
CA ASP A 89 7.93 14.86 1.34
C ASP A 89 6.44 14.48 1.39
N ASN A 90 5.98 13.56 0.55
CA ASN A 90 4.60 13.06 0.55
C ASN A 90 4.24 12.38 1.88
N ILE A 91 5.08 11.46 2.38
CA ILE A 91 4.87 10.82 3.69
C ILE A 91 4.82 11.87 4.81
N THR A 92 5.76 12.81 4.81
CA THR A 92 5.87 13.85 5.85
C THR A 92 4.63 14.75 5.85
N ASN A 93 4.20 15.22 4.67
CA ASN A 93 3.03 16.07 4.52
C ASN A 93 1.76 15.35 4.97
N PHE A 94 1.60 14.08 4.58
CA PHE A 94 0.47 13.27 5.01
C PHE A 94 0.46 13.12 6.54
N MET A 95 1.58 12.75 7.13
CA MET A 95 1.72 12.58 8.58
C MET A 95 1.53 13.88 9.36
N THR A 96 1.90 15.01 8.79
CA THR A 96 1.63 16.33 9.41
C THR A 96 0.13 16.58 9.58
N GLY A 97 -0.69 16.13 8.63
CA GLY A 97 -2.15 16.17 8.75
C GLY A 97 -2.69 15.12 9.72
N TYR A 98 -2.27 13.88 9.57
CA TYR A 98 -2.76 12.72 10.33
C TYR A 98 -2.52 12.87 11.85
N LYS A 99 -1.32 13.31 12.23
CA LYS A 99 -0.92 13.49 13.65
C LYS A 99 -1.72 14.56 14.40
N LYS A 100 -2.47 15.42 13.71
CA LYS A 100 -3.38 16.37 14.37
C LYS A 100 -4.56 15.67 15.05
N PHE A 101 -4.88 14.45 14.63
CA PHE A 101 -6.07 13.72 15.09
C PHE A 101 -5.72 12.41 15.79
N ILE A 102 -4.68 11.72 15.34
CA ILE A 102 -4.32 10.37 15.81
C ILE A 102 -2.81 10.29 16.05
N SER A 103 -2.43 9.75 17.21
CA SER A 103 -1.06 9.33 17.50
C SER A 103 -0.95 7.82 17.33
N LEU A 104 0.08 7.38 16.63
CA LEU A 104 0.41 5.96 16.48
C LEU A 104 1.10 5.44 17.74
N THR A 105 0.85 4.18 18.07
CA THR A 105 1.63 3.47 19.09
C THR A 105 2.98 3.04 18.51
N ASP A 106 3.95 2.72 19.38
CA ASP A 106 5.27 2.24 18.95
C ASP A 106 5.16 0.95 18.11
N ASP A 107 4.21 0.05 18.45
CA ASP A 107 3.97 -1.17 17.69
C ASP A 107 3.33 -0.88 16.32
N GLU A 108 2.42 0.09 16.20
CA GLU A 108 1.90 0.54 14.91
C GLU A 108 3.00 1.13 14.03
N ILE A 109 3.87 1.96 14.59
CA ILE A 109 5.05 2.51 13.88
C ILE A 109 6.00 1.39 13.43
N LYS A 110 6.22 0.40 14.29
CA LYS A 110 7.08 -0.75 14.01
C LYS A 110 6.59 -1.58 12.82
N VAL A 111 5.27 -1.82 12.73
CA VAL A 111 4.69 -2.66 11.68
C VAL A 111 4.33 -1.91 10.40
N MET A 112 4.24 -0.59 10.43
CA MET A 112 3.78 0.23 9.29
C MET A 112 4.49 -0.08 7.97
N PRO A 113 5.84 -0.21 7.90
CA PRO A 113 6.50 -0.57 6.64
C PRO A 113 5.99 -1.89 6.06
N TYR A 114 5.70 -2.88 6.90
CA TYR A 114 5.14 -4.17 6.46
C TYR A 114 3.71 -4.02 5.94
N LEU A 115 2.88 -3.19 6.56
CA LEU A 115 1.51 -2.93 6.11
C LEU A 115 1.48 -2.18 4.77
N ILE A 116 2.39 -1.23 4.56
CA ILE A 116 2.57 -0.54 3.27
C ILE A 116 2.93 -1.55 2.17
N MET A 117 3.86 -2.46 2.45
CA MET A 117 4.23 -3.52 1.52
C MET A 117 3.09 -4.52 1.30
N LEU A 118 2.35 -4.90 2.36
CA LEU A 118 1.19 -5.79 2.26
C LEU A 118 0.13 -5.22 1.34
N ARG A 119 -0.24 -3.96 1.50
CA ARG A 119 -1.19 -3.30 0.60
C ARG A 119 -0.74 -3.41 -0.86
N ARG A 120 0.55 -3.25 -1.13
CA ARG A 120 1.07 -3.36 -2.49
C ARG A 120 1.02 -4.78 -3.02
N LEU A 121 1.27 -5.76 -2.18
CA LEU A 121 1.14 -7.18 -2.53
C LEU A 121 -0.31 -7.55 -2.82
N ASP A 122 -1.25 -7.03 -2.05
CA ASP A 122 -2.69 -7.19 -2.26
C ASP A 122 -3.12 -6.68 -3.65
N VAL A 123 -2.71 -5.47 -4.02
CA VAL A 123 -2.95 -4.93 -5.37
C VAL A 123 -2.40 -5.84 -6.47
N ILE A 124 -1.21 -6.40 -6.29
CA ILE A 124 -0.62 -7.34 -7.26
C ILE A 124 -1.46 -8.61 -7.36
N ILE A 125 -1.89 -9.17 -6.22
CA ILE A 125 -2.74 -10.38 -6.20
C ILE A 125 -4.07 -10.12 -6.89
N HIS A 126 -4.70 -8.96 -6.64
CA HIS A 126 -5.92 -8.57 -7.32
C HIS A 126 -5.77 -8.60 -8.85
N PHE A 127 -4.70 -8.00 -9.39
CA PHE A 127 -4.46 -8.01 -10.83
C PHE A 127 -4.10 -9.40 -11.37
N LEU A 128 -3.41 -10.23 -10.59
CA LEU A 128 -3.12 -11.63 -10.95
C LEU A 128 -4.40 -12.46 -11.05
N VAL A 129 -5.32 -12.32 -10.10
CA VAL A 129 -6.62 -13.00 -10.11
C VAL A 129 -7.42 -12.58 -11.34
N ARG A 130 -7.58 -11.28 -11.57
CA ARG A 130 -8.30 -10.77 -12.75
C ARG A 130 -7.70 -11.23 -14.06
N TYR A 131 -6.38 -11.30 -14.15
CA TYR A 131 -5.69 -11.81 -15.32
C TYR A 131 -6.01 -13.29 -15.55
N ASN A 132 -5.95 -14.10 -14.49
CA ASN A 132 -6.21 -15.54 -14.56
C ASN A 132 -7.67 -15.87 -14.87
N GLU A 133 -8.61 -15.05 -14.43
CA GLU A 133 -10.05 -15.19 -14.70
C GLU A 133 -10.48 -14.66 -16.08
N GLY A 134 -9.56 -14.04 -16.83
CA GLY A 134 -9.85 -13.51 -18.17
C GLY A 134 -10.83 -12.33 -18.18
N ILE A 135 -10.95 -11.60 -17.06
CA ILE A 135 -11.95 -10.52 -16.87
C ILE A 135 -11.66 -9.30 -17.77
N ASN A 136 -10.47 -9.19 -18.33
CA ASN A 136 -10.13 -8.11 -19.25
C ASN A 136 -10.33 -8.58 -20.71
N ASN A 137 -11.15 -7.86 -21.47
CA ASN A 137 -11.53 -8.18 -22.85
C ASN A 137 -10.39 -8.12 -23.88
N SER A 138 -9.15 -7.85 -23.49
CA SER A 138 -7.96 -7.85 -24.33
C SER A 138 -6.77 -8.42 -23.57
N TYR A 139 -6.34 -9.61 -23.95
CA TYR A 139 -5.17 -10.29 -23.37
C TYR A 139 -3.90 -9.42 -23.40
N ILE A 140 -3.69 -8.64 -24.46
CA ILE A 140 -2.53 -7.77 -24.60
C ILE A 140 -2.54 -6.66 -23.54
N THR A 141 -3.69 -6.08 -23.30
CA THR A 141 -3.84 -5.00 -22.28
C THR A 141 -3.72 -5.56 -20.87
N ALA A 142 -4.29 -6.73 -20.60
CA ALA A 142 -4.21 -7.38 -19.30
C ALA A 142 -2.77 -7.77 -18.93
N ASP A 143 -2.03 -8.36 -19.88
CA ASP A 143 -0.61 -8.73 -19.68
C ASP A 143 0.25 -7.49 -19.37
N LYS A 144 0.06 -6.40 -20.12
CA LYS A 144 0.77 -5.15 -19.91
C LYS A 144 0.50 -4.58 -18.52
N VAL A 145 -0.78 -4.48 -18.13
CA VAL A 145 -1.18 -3.94 -16.82
C VAL A 145 -0.62 -4.79 -15.68
N LEU A 146 -0.75 -6.11 -15.77
CA LEU A 146 -0.19 -7.02 -14.76
C LEU A 146 1.32 -6.83 -14.61
N ARG A 147 2.04 -6.76 -15.72
CA ARG A 147 3.49 -6.56 -15.73
C ARG A 147 3.88 -5.23 -15.09
N GLU A 148 3.18 -4.16 -15.40
CA GLU A 148 3.38 -2.85 -14.77
C GLU A 148 3.16 -2.91 -13.26
N GLN A 149 2.09 -3.56 -12.80
CA GLN A 149 1.81 -3.73 -11.37
C GLN A 149 2.88 -4.56 -10.65
N LEU A 150 3.37 -5.63 -11.28
CA LEU A 150 4.47 -6.44 -10.74
C LEU A 150 5.77 -5.63 -10.58
N ILE A 151 6.14 -4.86 -11.59
CA ILE A 151 7.36 -4.03 -11.57
C ILE A 151 7.23 -2.92 -10.52
N LYS A 152 6.11 -2.18 -10.53
CA LYS A 152 5.81 -1.13 -9.54
C LYS A 152 5.82 -1.71 -8.12
N GLY A 153 5.18 -2.85 -7.91
CA GLY A 153 5.11 -3.47 -6.61
C GLY A 153 6.45 -3.92 -6.07
N ARG A 154 7.27 -4.57 -6.89
CA ARG A 154 8.63 -4.96 -6.50
C ARG A 154 9.49 -3.75 -6.13
N ARG A 155 9.40 -2.66 -6.93
CA ARG A 155 10.14 -1.42 -6.69
C ARG A 155 9.72 -0.78 -5.36
N LEU A 156 8.41 -0.67 -5.11
CA LEU A 156 7.89 -0.11 -3.88
C LEU A 156 8.31 -0.94 -2.66
N CYS A 157 8.10 -2.25 -2.67
CA CYS A 157 8.48 -3.11 -1.55
C CYS A 157 9.97 -3.01 -1.23
N ARG A 158 10.83 -3.01 -2.26
CA ARG A 158 12.26 -2.83 -2.09
C ARG A 158 12.60 -1.46 -1.49
N TRP A 159 11.99 -0.40 -1.99
CA TRP A 159 12.21 0.95 -1.49
C TRP A 159 11.80 1.09 -0.01
N VAL A 160 10.64 0.55 0.36
CA VAL A 160 10.15 0.55 1.75
C VAL A 160 11.10 -0.22 2.66
N GLU A 161 11.59 -1.39 2.23
CA GLU A 161 12.58 -2.21 2.96
C GLU A 161 13.87 -1.41 3.21
N GLU A 162 14.44 -0.80 2.16
CA GLU A 162 15.67 -0.02 2.22
C GLU A 162 15.52 1.25 3.08
N ASN A 163 14.32 1.80 3.21
CA ASN A 163 14.02 3.05 3.90
C ASN A 163 13.20 2.88 5.20
N THR A 164 13.06 1.65 5.70
CA THR A 164 12.25 1.32 6.87
C THR A 164 12.50 2.22 8.08
N ASN A 165 13.78 2.48 8.41
CA ASN A 165 14.12 3.29 9.58
C ASN A 165 13.70 4.76 9.39
N ARG A 166 13.93 5.33 8.23
CA ARG A 166 13.54 6.71 7.93
C ARG A 166 12.02 6.89 7.89
N ILE A 167 11.30 5.91 7.34
CA ILE A 167 9.83 5.90 7.39
C ILE A 167 9.37 5.93 8.86
N ARG A 168 9.90 5.05 9.72
CA ARG A 168 9.55 5.00 11.14
C ARG A 168 9.83 6.30 11.87
N GLU A 169 10.93 6.98 11.55
CA GLU A 169 11.24 8.29 12.15
C GLU A 169 10.20 9.36 11.77
N ILE A 170 9.72 9.37 10.53
CA ILE A 170 8.68 10.31 10.10
C ILE A 170 7.34 9.99 10.78
N LEU A 171 7.06 8.73 11.07
CA LEU A 171 5.82 8.29 11.73
C LEU A 171 5.76 8.65 13.23
N LYS A 172 6.91 8.81 13.92
CA LYS A 172 7.00 9.31 15.30
C LYS A 172 6.53 10.76 15.41
#